data_c006f3ec60a7037dd520dd4f091a5c43
#
_entry.id   c006f3ec60a7037dd520dd4f091a5c43
#
_cell.length_a   1.000
_cell.length_b   1.000
_cell.length_c   1.000
_cell.angle_alpha   90.00
_cell.angle_beta   90.00
_cell.angle_gamma   90.00
#
_symmetry.space_group_name_H-M   'P 1'
#
loop_
_entity.id
_entity.type
_entity.pdbx_description
1 polymer ?
#
loop_
_entity_poly.entity_id
_entity_poly.type
_entity_poly.pdbx_seq_one_letter_code
_entity_poly.pdbx_strand_id
1 'polypeptide(L)'
;ASPSGGWAHGTHVAGILAATTDNELGMSSTSYNAKFISVKASRENQNDDEPGISDGYAGITYAAKAGYYSDSFTIINNSWGGGGYSASENSVINNAHDTYGAIVLSSAGNGYDSGGEEYGTGYPASYDNCISVCAIGCSYSWGNWATYHPTVDLAAPGESIYSAIMGSGYESWDGSSMACPNA
;
A
#
# COMPACT_ATOMS: atom_id res chain seq x y z
N ALA A 1 0.45 -12.31 21.61
CA ALA A 1 1.66 -12.12 20.80
C ALA A 1 2.01 -10.64 20.83
N SER A 2 3.27 -10.30 21.09
CA SER A 2 3.75 -8.93 20.84
C SER A 2 3.61 -8.65 19.37
N PRO A 3 3.01 -7.53 18.98
CA PRO A 3 2.93 -7.19 17.57
C PRO A 3 4.35 -6.95 17.05
N SER A 4 4.85 -7.90 16.28
CA SER A 4 6.07 -7.69 15.50
C SER A 4 5.78 -6.67 14.40
N GLY A 5 6.80 -6.00 13.88
CA GLY A 5 6.65 -4.97 12.85
C GLY A 5 5.78 -5.41 11.66
N GLY A 6 5.85 -6.68 11.24
CA GLY A 6 5.05 -7.22 10.16
C GLY A 6 3.54 -7.19 10.40
N TRP A 7 3.10 -7.47 11.61
CA TRP A 7 1.68 -7.40 11.99
C TRP A 7 1.16 -5.98 12.16
N ALA A 8 2.03 -5.03 12.50
CA ALA A 8 1.67 -3.62 12.61
C ALA A 8 1.63 -2.91 11.25
N HIS A 9 2.14 -3.53 10.18
CA HIS A 9 2.27 -2.90 8.87
C HIS A 9 0.95 -2.33 8.33
N GLY A 10 -0.12 -3.10 8.35
CA GLY A 10 -1.43 -2.64 7.89
C GLY A 10 -1.99 -1.49 8.75
N THR A 11 -1.73 -1.48 10.07
CA THR A 11 -2.11 -0.38 10.96
C THR A 11 -1.34 0.89 10.62
N HIS A 12 -0.03 0.77 10.35
CA HIS A 12 0.81 1.90 9.96
C HIS A 12 0.34 2.53 8.64
N VAL A 13 0.10 1.72 7.63
CA VAL A 13 -0.45 2.14 6.32
C VAL A 13 -1.82 2.80 6.48
N ALA A 14 -2.72 2.22 7.27
CA ALA A 14 -4.04 2.79 7.52
C ALA A 14 -3.98 4.14 8.25
N GLY A 15 -3.02 4.34 9.14
CA GLY A 15 -2.78 5.61 9.82
C GLY A 15 -2.41 6.72 8.83
N ILE A 16 -1.49 6.45 7.89
CA ILE A 16 -1.11 7.41 6.86
C ILE A 16 -2.34 7.79 6.00
N LEU A 17 -3.11 6.80 5.62
CA LEU A 17 -4.22 6.96 4.69
C LEU A 17 -5.43 7.66 5.33
N ALA A 18 -5.81 7.32 6.56
CA ALA A 18 -7.10 7.67 7.12
C ALA A 18 -7.13 7.88 8.64
N ALA A 19 -6.02 8.23 9.29
CA ALA A 19 -6.06 8.64 10.70
C ALA A 19 -6.98 9.86 10.85
N THR A 20 -7.72 9.92 11.95
CA THR A 20 -8.56 11.07 12.27
C THR A 20 -7.69 12.31 12.43
N THR A 21 -8.04 13.36 11.69
CA THR A 21 -7.37 14.66 11.75
C THR A 21 -8.06 15.60 12.73
N ASP A 22 -7.35 16.64 13.16
CA ASP A 22 -7.89 17.72 14.00
C ASP A 22 -8.49 17.21 15.35
N ASN A 23 -7.85 16.22 15.95
CA ASN A 23 -8.29 15.60 17.22
C ASN A 23 -7.26 15.71 18.35
N GLU A 24 -6.19 16.48 18.15
CA GLU A 24 -5.09 16.68 19.12
C GLU A 24 -4.35 15.39 19.51
N LEU A 25 -4.44 14.33 18.72
CA LEU A 25 -3.83 13.04 18.98
C LEU A 25 -2.93 12.58 17.82
N GLY A 26 -1.72 12.19 18.17
CA GLY A 26 -0.80 11.42 17.36
C GLY A 26 -0.40 12.05 16.04
N MET A 27 -1.18 11.84 14.99
CA MET A 27 -0.86 12.23 13.61
C MET A 27 -2.10 12.62 12.82
N SER A 28 -1.88 13.31 11.72
CA SER A 28 -2.91 13.54 10.69
C SER A 28 -2.67 12.63 9.49
N SER A 29 -3.74 12.16 8.88
CA SER A 29 -3.68 11.43 7.62
C SER A 29 -3.55 12.36 6.42
N THR A 30 -3.20 11.80 5.27
CA THR A 30 -3.24 12.52 3.97
C THR A 30 -4.67 12.80 3.52
N SER A 31 -5.63 12.00 3.95
CA SER A 31 -7.04 12.13 3.59
C SER A 31 -7.85 12.70 4.75
N TYR A 32 -8.15 13.99 4.72
CA TYR A 32 -8.78 14.72 5.84
C TYR A 32 -10.08 14.09 6.38
N ASN A 33 -10.98 13.64 5.52
CA ASN A 33 -12.29 13.07 5.88
C ASN A 33 -12.61 11.76 5.15
N ALA A 34 -11.61 11.04 4.66
CA ALA A 34 -11.86 9.78 4.00
C ALA A 34 -12.36 8.72 4.99
N LYS A 35 -13.29 7.91 4.51
CA LYS A 35 -13.67 6.67 5.19
C LYS A 35 -12.85 5.54 4.58
N PHE A 36 -12.39 4.61 5.39
CA PHE A 36 -11.67 3.47 4.86
C PHE A 36 -12.33 2.14 5.24
N ILE A 37 -12.12 1.15 4.39
CA ILE A 37 -12.47 -0.23 4.64
C ILE A 37 -11.17 -1.01 4.79
N SER A 38 -10.94 -1.56 5.96
CA SER A 38 -9.82 -2.48 6.17
C SER A 38 -10.18 -3.85 5.64
N VAL A 39 -9.42 -4.34 4.66
CA VAL A 39 -9.60 -5.66 4.08
C VAL A 39 -8.52 -6.59 4.60
N LYS A 40 -8.90 -7.57 5.43
CA LYS A 40 -7.98 -8.60 5.88
C LYS A 40 -7.73 -9.59 4.74
N ALA A 41 -6.54 -9.54 4.17
CA ALA A 41 -6.13 -10.39 3.05
C ALA A 41 -5.10 -11.48 3.46
N SER A 42 -4.86 -11.65 4.75
CA SER A 42 -4.02 -12.68 5.32
C SER A 42 -4.84 -13.83 5.88
N ARG A 43 -4.29 -15.05 5.87
CA ARG A 43 -4.94 -16.23 6.47
C ARG A 43 -4.90 -16.17 7.98
N GLU A 44 -5.88 -16.84 8.63
CA GLU A 44 -5.94 -16.91 10.10
C GLU A 44 -4.84 -17.78 10.73
N ASN A 45 -4.34 -18.76 9.97
CA ASN A 45 -3.36 -19.76 10.43
C ASN A 45 -1.94 -19.44 9.94
N GLN A 46 -1.63 -18.18 9.71
CA GLN A 46 -0.26 -17.79 9.36
C GLN A 46 0.64 -17.88 10.58
N ASN A 47 1.91 -18.24 10.32
CA ASN A 47 2.93 -18.23 11.33
C ASN A 47 3.13 -16.80 11.84
N ASP A 48 3.22 -16.61 13.15
CA ASP A 48 3.37 -15.28 13.75
C ASP A 48 4.62 -14.53 13.29
N ASP A 49 5.60 -15.25 12.74
CA ASP A 49 6.88 -14.70 12.32
C ASP A 49 6.90 -14.22 10.85
N GLU A 50 5.94 -14.65 10.03
CA GLU A 50 5.91 -14.32 8.59
C GLU A 50 4.48 -13.99 8.11
N PRO A 51 3.96 -12.80 8.45
CA PRO A 51 2.68 -12.37 7.94
C PRO A 51 2.75 -12.15 6.42
N GLY A 52 1.88 -12.81 5.67
CA GLY A 52 1.82 -12.70 4.21
C GLY A 52 0.41 -12.39 3.71
N ILE A 53 0.33 -11.84 2.51
CA ILE A 53 -0.92 -11.63 1.80
C ILE A 53 -1.24 -12.88 0.98
N SER A 54 -2.38 -13.50 1.23
CA SER A 54 -2.83 -14.70 0.50
C SER A 54 -4.01 -14.44 -0.43
N ASP A 55 -4.86 -13.49 -0.08
CA ASP A 55 -6.13 -13.23 -0.76
C ASP A 55 -6.22 -11.76 -1.24
N GLY A 56 -5.07 -11.14 -1.60
CA GLY A 56 -4.97 -9.73 -1.98
C GLY A 56 -5.87 -9.36 -3.16
N TYR A 57 -5.87 -10.14 -4.23
CA TYR A 57 -6.71 -9.87 -5.40
C TYR A 57 -8.21 -10.07 -5.15
N ALA A 58 -8.58 -11.01 -4.29
CA ALA A 58 -9.95 -11.12 -3.80
C ALA A 58 -10.34 -9.87 -2.98
N GLY A 59 -9.41 -9.36 -2.19
CA GLY A 59 -9.56 -8.10 -1.45
C GLY A 59 -9.78 -6.90 -2.36
N ILE A 60 -9.01 -6.76 -3.44
CA ILE A 60 -9.19 -5.71 -4.45
C ILE A 60 -10.59 -5.78 -5.07
N THR A 61 -11.01 -6.98 -5.48
CA THR A 61 -12.35 -7.20 -6.03
C THR A 61 -13.45 -6.80 -5.04
N TYR A 62 -13.29 -7.17 -3.77
CA TYR A 62 -14.23 -6.81 -2.72
C TYR A 62 -14.32 -5.29 -2.53
N ALA A 63 -13.18 -4.61 -2.41
CA ALA A 63 -13.12 -3.18 -2.19
C ALA A 63 -13.74 -2.40 -3.36
N ALA A 64 -13.42 -2.76 -4.61
CA ALA A 64 -13.98 -2.14 -5.80
C ALA A 64 -15.51 -2.27 -5.84
N LYS A 65 -16.03 -3.48 -5.60
CA LYS A 65 -17.48 -3.71 -5.52
C LYS A 65 -18.15 -2.95 -4.39
N ALA A 66 -17.54 -2.93 -3.21
CA ALA A 66 -18.10 -2.24 -2.05
C ALA A 66 -18.28 -0.75 -2.32
N GLY A 67 -17.29 -0.11 -2.94
CA GLY A 67 -17.39 1.28 -3.36
C GLY A 67 -18.45 1.50 -4.44
N TYR A 68 -18.43 0.71 -5.49
CA TYR A 68 -19.38 0.80 -6.60
C TYR A 68 -20.84 0.70 -6.13
N TYR A 69 -21.17 -0.32 -5.32
CA TYR A 69 -22.52 -0.51 -4.81
C TYR A 69 -22.94 0.49 -3.71
N SER A 70 -21.96 1.21 -3.15
CA SER A 70 -22.23 2.31 -2.21
C SER A 70 -22.23 3.69 -2.86
N ASP A 71 -22.20 3.76 -4.20
CA ASP A 71 -22.10 4.99 -4.97
C ASP A 71 -20.97 5.91 -4.48
N SER A 72 -19.80 5.30 -4.23
CA SER A 72 -18.65 5.98 -3.65
C SER A 72 -17.45 5.91 -4.57
N PHE A 73 -16.73 7.03 -4.70
CA PHE A 73 -15.43 7.03 -5.35
C PHE A 73 -14.45 6.19 -4.51
N THR A 74 -13.82 5.21 -5.14
CA THR A 74 -13.01 4.21 -4.44
C THR A 74 -11.56 4.27 -4.86
N ILE A 75 -10.69 4.44 -3.88
CA ILE A 75 -9.23 4.29 -4.03
C ILE A 75 -8.81 3.04 -3.26
N ILE A 76 -8.07 2.16 -3.91
CA ILE A 76 -7.60 0.91 -3.32
C ILE A 76 -6.08 0.99 -3.16
N ASN A 77 -5.62 1.04 -1.92
CA ASN A 77 -4.21 1.06 -1.58
C ASN A 77 -3.68 -0.37 -1.35
N ASN A 78 -2.67 -0.76 -2.12
CA ASN A 78 -1.99 -2.04 -2.01
C ASN A 78 -0.53 -1.83 -1.61
N SER A 79 -0.27 -1.70 -0.32
CA SER A 79 1.10 -1.61 0.21
C SER A 79 1.73 -3.01 0.36
N TRP A 80 1.65 -3.81 -0.68
CA TRP A 80 2.19 -5.16 -0.77
C TRP A 80 2.51 -5.50 -2.22
N GLY A 81 3.35 -6.52 -2.42
CA GLY A 81 3.68 -6.99 -3.76
C GLY A 81 4.53 -8.25 -3.72
N GLY A 82 4.77 -8.81 -4.86
CA GLY A 82 5.61 -10.00 -5.07
C GLY A 82 5.06 -10.90 -6.17
N GLY A 83 5.82 -11.96 -6.48
CA GLY A 83 5.45 -12.91 -7.51
C GLY A 83 5.71 -12.43 -8.93
N GLY A 84 5.30 -13.25 -9.91
CA GLY A 84 5.44 -12.99 -11.33
C GLY A 84 4.12 -12.55 -11.96
N TYR A 85 4.17 -12.18 -13.24
CA TYR A 85 2.98 -11.82 -14.00
C TYR A 85 1.95 -12.97 -14.06
N SER A 86 0.70 -12.61 -13.85
CA SER A 86 -0.46 -13.50 -14.00
C SER A 86 -1.58 -12.78 -14.75
N ALA A 87 -2.00 -13.31 -15.89
CA ALA A 87 -3.09 -12.73 -16.67
C ALA A 87 -4.43 -12.69 -15.92
N SER A 88 -4.68 -13.65 -15.03
CA SER A 88 -5.89 -13.66 -14.19
C SER A 88 -5.87 -12.55 -13.14
N GLU A 89 -4.72 -12.26 -12.57
CA GLU A 89 -4.56 -11.18 -11.60
C GLU A 89 -4.63 -9.80 -12.28
N ASN A 90 -4.00 -9.64 -13.45
CA ASN A 90 -4.16 -8.44 -14.26
C ASN A 90 -5.64 -8.17 -14.60
N SER A 91 -6.39 -9.22 -14.91
CA SER A 91 -7.83 -9.11 -15.15
C SER A 91 -8.62 -8.62 -13.94
N VAL A 92 -8.17 -8.93 -12.71
CA VAL A 92 -8.79 -8.39 -11.49
C VAL A 92 -8.58 -6.88 -11.39
N ILE A 93 -7.35 -6.40 -11.67
CA ILE A 93 -7.03 -4.97 -11.65
C ILE A 93 -7.85 -4.24 -12.72
N ASN A 94 -7.84 -4.74 -13.96
CA ASN A 94 -8.60 -4.16 -15.06
C ASN A 94 -10.11 -4.12 -14.75
N ASN A 95 -10.66 -5.18 -14.14
CA ASN A 95 -12.06 -5.19 -13.77
C ASN A 95 -12.39 -4.19 -12.64
N ALA A 96 -11.49 -4.02 -11.66
CA ALA A 96 -11.65 -3.01 -10.63
C ALA A 96 -11.72 -1.60 -11.22
N HIS A 97 -10.86 -1.31 -12.19
CA HIS A 97 -10.81 -0.03 -12.89
C HIS A 97 -11.99 0.12 -13.88
N ASP A 98 -12.09 -0.77 -14.87
CA ASP A 98 -12.98 -0.58 -16.02
C ASP A 98 -14.46 -0.80 -15.70
N THR A 99 -14.75 -1.73 -14.77
CA THR A 99 -16.14 -2.10 -14.42
C THR A 99 -16.63 -1.35 -13.19
N TYR A 100 -15.78 -1.18 -12.18
CA TYR A 100 -16.20 -0.59 -10.91
C TYR A 100 -15.69 0.85 -10.71
N GLY A 101 -14.91 1.39 -11.63
CA GLY A 101 -14.40 2.76 -11.57
C GLY A 101 -13.45 3.03 -10.40
N ALA A 102 -12.83 2.00 -9.86
CA ALA A 102 -11.88 2.14 -8.76
C ALA A 102 -10.50 2.56 -9.28
N ILE A 103 -9.81 3.42 -8.54
CA ILE A 103 -8.39 3.68 -8.73
C ILE A 103 -7.60 2.70 -7.87
N VAL A 104 -6.67 1.97 -8.49
CA VAL A 104 -5.83 1.00 -7.82
C VAL A 104 -4.40 1.54 -7.74
N LEU A 105 -3.88 1.72 -6.53
CA LEU A 105 -2.49 2.08 -6.29
C LEU A 105 -1.75 0.90 -5.66
N SER A 106 -0.48 0.75 -6.00
CA SER A 106 0.37 -0.26 -5.38
C SER A 106 1.79 0.23 -5.17
N SER A 107 2.40 -0.23 -4.09
CA SER A 107 3.80 0.03 -3.79
C SER A 107 4.73 -0.64 -4.81
N ALA A 108 5.67 0.12 -5.37
CA ALA A 108 6.60 -0.35 -6.40
C ALA A 108 7.63 -1.38 -5.89
N GLY A 109 7.87 -1.40 -4.56
CA GLY A 109 8.84 -2.27 -3.93
C GLY A 109 10.00 -1.52 -3.28
N ASN A 110 10.81 -2.25 -2.51
CA ASN A 110 11.89 -1.69 -1.71
C ASN A 110 13.27 -2.19 -2.16
N GLY A 111 13.42 -2.59 -3.39
CA GLY A 111 14.70 -3.04 -3.95
C GLY A 111 15.41 -4.13 -3.13
N TYR A 112 16.51 -4.60 -3.65
CA TYR A 112 17.49 -5.40 -2.89
C TYR A 112 18.79 -4.63 -2.88
N ASP A 113 19.26 -4.27 -1.71
CA ASP A 113 20.59 -3.71 -1.46
C ASP A 113 20.97 -2.37 -2.13
N SER A 114 21.37 -1.48 -1.31
CA SER A 114 22.35 -0.41 -1.52
C SER A 114 22.47 0.16 -2.93
N GLY A 115 21.53 0.94 -3.42
CA GLY A 115 21.88 1.80 -4.50
C GLY A 115 20.81 2.33 -5.44
N GLY A 116 19.53 2.25 -5.10
CA GLY A 116 18.48 2.74 -6.00
C GLY A 116 18.52 1.95 -7.30
N GLU A 117 18.38 0.64 -7.21
CA GLU A 117 18.50 -0.24 -8.37
C GLU A 117 17.23 -0.22 -9.20
N GLU A 118 17.43 -0.23 -10.51
CA GLU A 118 16.38 -0.65 -11.43
C GLU A 118 16.00 -2.07 -11.09
N TYR A 119 14.93 -2.25 -10.36
CA TYR A 119 14.47 -3.54 -9.91
C TYR A 119 13.32 -4.03 -10.78
N GLY A 120 13.36 -5.31 -11.14
CA GLY A 120 12.37 -5.92 -12.01
C GLY A 120 10.93 -5.68 -11.56
N THR A 121 10.02 -5.75 -12.49
CA THR A 121 8.59 -5.50 -12.29
C THR A 121 8.02 -6.29 -11.13
N GLY A 122 7.51 -5.59 -10.13
CA GLY A 122 6.73 -6.16 -9.04
C GLY A 122 5.23 -6.12 -9.36
N TYR A 123 4.48 -7.06 -8.84
CA TYR A 123 3.02 -7.11 -8.99
C TYR A 123 2.35 -7.02 -7.61
N PRO A 124 1.21 -6.29 -7.52
CA PRO A 124 0.34 -5.74 -8.59
C PRO A 124 0.80 -4.41 -9.21
N ALA A 125 1.87 -3.77 -8.73
CA ALA A 125 2.30 -2.44 -9.16
C ALA A 125 2.54 -2.31 -10.68
N SER A 126 2.93 -3.39 -11.36
CA SER A 126 3.25 -3.38 -12.79
C SER A 126 2.14 -3.93 -13.69
N TYR A 127 0.93 -4.13 -13.16
CA TYR A 127 -0.23 -4.46 -13.98
C TYR A 127 -0.81 -3.22 -14.66
N ASP A 128 -1.49 -3.44 -15.78
CA ASP A 128 -2.29 -2.41 -16.43
C ASP A 128 -3.34 -1.84 -15.48
N ASN A 129 -3.63 -0.55 -15.58
CA ASN A 129 -4.60 0.16 -14.72
C ASN A 129 -4.26 0.14 -13.21
N CYS A 130 -3.00 -0.14 -12.85
CA CYS A 130 -2.48 0.01 -11.50
C CYS A 130 -1.47 1.15 -11.46
N ILE A 131 -1.64 2.10 -10.57
CA ILE A 131 -0.69 3.20 -10.35
C ILE A 131 0.43 2.68 -9.46
N SER A 132 1.64 2.64 -9.99
CA SER A 132 2.83 2.20 -9.28
C SER A 132 3.51 3.35 -8.55
N VAL A 133 3.67 3.21 -7.22
CA VAL A 133 4.19 4.27 -6.35
C VAL A 133 5.53 3.87 -5.75
N CYS A 134 6.58 4.64 -6.04
CA CYS A 134 7.87 4.49 -5.39
C CYS A 134 8.08 5.49 -4.23
N ALA A 135 9.07 5.23 -3.40
CA ALA A 135 9.40 6.06 -2.26
C ALA A 135 10.50 7.09 -2.56
N ILE A 136 10.31 8.30 -2.08
CA ILE A 136 11.34 9.33 -2.02
C ILE A 136 11.47 9.89 -0.61
N GLY A 137 12.65 10.41 -0.28
CA GLY A 137 12.92 11.11 0.96
C GLY A 137 12.57 12.60 0.90
N CYS A 138 12.68 13.28 2.04
CA CYS A 138 12.32 14.69 2.18
C CYS A 138 13.21 15.67 1.38
N SER A 139 14.38 15.25 0.93
CA SER A 139 15.25 16.02 0.04
C SER A 139 15.01 15.72 -1.45
N TYR A 140 13.92 15.09 -1.78
CA TYR A 140 13.62 14.57 -3.13
C TYR A 140 14.70 13.63 -3.66
N SER A 141 15.50 13.09 -2.74
CA SER A 141 16.49 12.07 -3.08
C SER A 141 15.83 10.71 -3.04
N TRP A 142 16.25 9.88 -3.94
CA TRP A 142 15.89 8.47 -3.97
C TRP A 142 16.58 7.76 -2.81
N GLY A 143 15.83 7.10 -1.95
CA GLY A 143 16.43 6.16 -0.97
C GLY A 143 17.20 5.08 -1.72
N ASN A 144 18.39 4.75 -1.26
CA ASN A 144 19.23 3.74 -1.93
C ASN A 144 18.63 2.31 -1.95
N TRP A 145 17.48 2.14 -1.30
CA TRP A 145 16.68 0.91 -1.25
C TRP A 145 15.40 1.00 -2.10
N ALA A 146 14.98 2.18 -2.53
CA ALA A 146 13.71 2.34 -3.23
C ALA A 146 13.79 1.82 -4.66
N THR A 147 12.80 1.02 -5.04
CA THR A 147 12.68 0.51 -6.41
C THR A 147 12.34 1.65 -7.37
N TYR A 148 13.05 1.73 -8.49
CA TYR A 148 12.65 2.49 -9.65
C TYR A 148 12.61 1.59 -10.90
N HIS A 149 11.65 1.82 -11.76
CA HIS A 149 11.45 1.01 -12.98
C HIS A 149 10.61 1.80 -13.99
N PRO A 150 10.70 1.52 -15.29
CA PRO A 150 9.83 2.14 -16.30
C PRO A 150 8.32 2.00 -16.06
N THR A 151 7.91 1.04 -15.23
CA THR A 151 6.50 0.87 -14.81
C THR A 151 6.10 1.67 -13.58
N VAL A 152 7.01 2.46 -12.98
CA VAL A 152 6.68 3.35 -11.88
C VAL A 152 6.05 4.63 -12.42
N ASP A 153 4.85 4.96 -11.94
CA ASP A 153 4.09 6.11 -12.41
C ASP A 153 4.39 7.39 -11.63
N LEU A 154 4.59 7.26 -10.32
CA LEU A 154 4.83 8.42 -9.46
C LEU A 154 5.69 8.07 -8.24
N ALA A 155 6.20 9.13 -7.60
CA ALA A 155 6.95 9.05 -6.37
C ALA A 155 6.23 9.83 -5.26
N ALA A 156 6.23 9.26 -4.04
CA ALA A 156 5.65 9.89 -2.87
C ALA A 156 6.58 9.74 -1.65
N PRO A 157 6.41 10.57 -0.60
CA PRO A 157 7.20 10.45 0.62
C PRO A 157 7.12 9.06 1.23
N GLY A 158 8.26 8.43 1.42
CA GLY A 158 8.36 7.05 1.95
C GLY A 158 9.52 6.83 2.90
N GLU A 159 10.24 7.89 3.31
CA GLU A 159 11.29 7.84 4.32
C GLU A 159 10.86 8.55 5.59
N SER A 160 11.14 7.92 6.74
CA SER A 160 10.84 8.44 8.08
C SER A 160 9.36 8.81 8.27
N ILE A 161 8.46 8.03 7.71
CA ILE A 161 7.03 8.27 7.75
C ILE A 161 6.48 7.84 9.09
N TYR A 162 6.04 8.82 9.88
CA TYR A 162 5.46 8.61 11.20
C TYR A 162 4.01 8.18 11.10
N SER A 163 3.66 7.06 11.72
CA SER A 163 2.28 6.57 11.73
C SER A 163 1.98 5.66 12.93
N ALA A 164 0.71 5.36 13.10
CA ALA A 164 0.19 4.51 14.17
C ALA A 164 0.67 3.06 14.02
N ILE A 165 0.96 2.44 15.16
CA ILE A 165 1.23 1.01 15.27
C ILE A 165 0.25 0.36 16.25
N MET A 166 0.26 -0.97 16.31
CA MET A 166 -0.56 -1.71 17.28
C MET A 166 -0.16 -1.35 18.71
N GLY A 167 -1.13 -1.35 19.63
CA GLY A 167 -0.89 -1.05 21.04
C GLY A 167 -0.86 0.44 21.38
N SER A 168 -1.47 1.28 20.56
CA SER A 168 -1.61 2.74 20.78
C SER A 168 -0.28 3.51 20.72
N GLY A 169 0.72 2.97 20.03
CA GLY A 169 1.99 3.62 19.74
C GLY A 169 2.06 4.26 18.37
N TYR A 170 3.19 4.91 18.11
CA TYR A 170 3.54 5.48 16.81
C TYR A 170 5.01 5.20 16.54
N GLU A 171 5.35 4.96 15.27
CA GLU A 171 6.72 4.75 14.83
C GLU A 171 6.94 5.40 13.46
N SER A 172 8.20 5.70 13.14
CA SER A 172 8.61 6.14 11.82
C SER A 172 9.20 4.96 11.04
N TRP A 173 8.66 4.70 9.86
CA TRP A 173 9.09 3.61 9.00
C TRP A 173 9.46 4.12 7.61
N ASP A 174 10.33 3.35 6.94
CA ASP A 174 10.74 3.57 5.55
C ASP A 174 10.11 2.51 4.66
N GLY A 175 9.69 2.89 3.45
CA GLY A 175 9.19 1.92 2.49
C GLY A 175 8.30 2.53 1.41
N SER A 176 8.27 1.90 0.25
CA SER A 176 7.25 2.16 -0.77
C SER A 176 5.83 1.85 -0.25
N SER A 177 5.72 0.98 0.77
CA SER A 177 4.48 0.74 1.50
C SER A 177 3.95 1.97 2.24
N MET A 178 4.82 2.90 2.66
CA MET A 178 4.48 4.16 3.29
C MET A 178 4.27 5.26 2.25
N ALA A 179 4.96 5.17 1.11
CA ALA A 179 4.77 6.07 -0.02
C ALA A 179 3.39 5.89 -0.67
N CYS A 180 2.96 4.66 -0.88
CA CYS A 180 1.71 4.35 -1.56
C CYS A 180 0.47 5.04 -0.93
N PRO A 181 0.24 5.00 0.39
CA PRO A 181 -0.88 5.72 1.01
C PRO A 181 -0.67 7.24 1.10
N ASN A 182 0.54 7.76 0.81
CA ASN A 182 0.82 9.19 0.72
C ASN A 182 0.56 9.77 -0.68
N ALA A 183 0.35 8.91 -1.67
CA ALA A 183 0.08 9.27 -3.05
C ALA A 183 -1.39 9.59 -3.28
#